data_c28f1d191ce909bed5203a1536fcf053
#
_entry.id   c28f1d191ce909bed5203a1536fcf053
#
_cell.length_a   1.000
_cell.length_b   1.000
_cell.length_c   1.000
_cell.angle_alpha   90.00
_cell.angle_beta   90.00
_cell.angle_gamma   90.00
#
_symmetry.space_group_name_H-M   'P 1'
#
loop_
_entity.id
_entity.type
_entity.pdbx_description
1 polymer ?
#
loop_
_entity_poly.entity_id
_entity_poly.type
_entity_poly.pdbx_seq_one_letter_code
_entity_poly.pdbx_strand_id
1 'polypeptide(L)'
;MFLAIFGQASVAQDNVIDRVEWVVGDKAILRSDIEEAIRYWVASGRTFEGDPYCVVGEDLAVQQLFLHQAAIDSIEVDEGNIMRQVEMQMEYVIQQIGSKEKMEEYFNMTSSAIREMYREQLYNREMSDRMKMKIVGDVKVSPALVRRYVESLPQDSIPFVQQQVEVQIITMQPQIDQEEIDRVKEELREFTERVVNGETSFSTLALMYSEDPGSARRGGELGFMGRGQLQPEFSAVAFNLTDPKKVSKIVETEYGYHIIQLIEKRGDKVNVRHILRKPSYSNENLKASLLRLDSLVTGIKEGEMTFENAVAVYSDDKDTRNNYGIMYNKESASSHFALDELPVDVARIVESLPVGEVSQPFAWLLDNGKTVCAIAKVKSRTEAHRATFSEDYDVLRQMYQAKLSEERVKEWIKKKQRNTYVRVNKDSRGCEFIYPDWNFFEEK
;
A
#
# COMPACT_ATOMS: atom_id res chain seq x y z
N MET A 1 -21.35 77.57 24.38
CA MET A 1 -20.99 76.26 24.91
C MET A 1 -21.78 75.25 24.09
N PHE A 2 -21.19 74.80 22.95
CA PHE A 2 -21.84 73.80 22.04
C PHE A 2 -21.37 72.42 22.44
N LEU A 3 -22.30 71.57 22.88
CA LEU A 3 -22.09 70.15 23.10
C LEU A 3 -22.19 69.43 21.75
N ALA A 4 -21.05 68.91 21.23
CA ALA A 4 -21.03 67.99 20.12
C ALA A 4 -21.31 66.58 20.62
N ILE A 5 -22.47 65.99 20.20
CA ILE A 5 -22.81 64.59 20.44
C ILE A 5 -22.13 63.79 19.35
N PHE A 6 -21.07 63.04 19.72
CA PHE A 6 -20.50 62.00 18.88
C PHE A 6 -21.40 60.74 18.94
N GLY A 7 -22.13 60.55 17.85
CA GLY A 7 -22.81 59.28 17.63
C GLY A 7 -21.78 58.18 17.32
N GLN A 8 -21.60 57.20 18.19
CA GLN A 8 -20.89 55.97 17.89
C GLN A 8 -21.78 55.12 16.94
N ALA A 9 -21.38 55.01 15.73
CA ALA A 9 -21.92 53.97 14.84
C ALA A 9 -21.45 52.64 15.39
N SER A 10 -22.36 51.87 16.00
CA SER A 10 -22.14 50.47 16.29
C SER A 10 -22.09 49.71 14.95
N VAL A 11 -20.89 49.28 14.56
CA VAL A 11 -20.73 48.29 13.52
C VAL A 11 -21.35 46.99 14.06
N ALA A 12 -22.49 46.58 13.51
CA ALA A 12 -23.06 45.27 13.78
C ALA A 12 -22.01 44.26 13.37
N GLN A 13 -21.44 43.54 14.33
CA GLN A 13 -20.70 42.34 14.08
C GLN A 13 -21.70 41.33 13.53
N ASP A 14 -21.61 41.03 12.24
CA ASP A 14 -22.30 39.89 11.65
C ASP A 14 -21.84 38.64 12.38
N ASN A 15 -22.65 38.09 13.28
CA ASN A 15 -22.45 36.79 13.90
C ASN A 15 -22.74 35.69 12.89
N VAL A 16 -21.97 35.64 11.80
CA VAL A 16 -22.02 34.53 10.86
C VAL A 16 -21.25 33.38 11.48
N ILE A 17 -21.96 32.35 11.90
CA ILE A 17 -21.36 31.13 12.52
C ILE A 17 -20.55 30.37 11.47
N ASP A 18 -21.05 30.29 10.21
CA ASP A 18 -20.35 29.75 9.05
C ASP A 18 -20.99 30.29 7.76
N ARG A 19 -20.27 30.21 6.64
CA ARG A 19 -20.73 30.78 5.38
C ARG A 19 -20.76 29.71 4.29
N VAL A 20 -21.87 29.70 3.52
CA VAL A 20 -21.98 28.86 2.34
C VAL A 20 -21.14 29.45 1.22
N GLU A 21 -20.12 28.72 0.77
CA GLU A 21 -19.26 29.12 -0.34
C GLU A 21 -19.74 28.51 -1.66
N TRP A 22 -20.22 27.25 -1.63
CA TRP A 22 -20.76 26.57 -2.79
C TRP A 22 -22.07 25.85 -2.45
N VAL A 23 -22.90 25.69 -3.46
CA VAL A 23 -24.03 24.74 -3.43
C VAL A 23 -23.95 23.89 -4.68
N VAL A 24 -23.97 22.56 -4.53
CA VAL A 24 -23.95 21.58 -5.63
C VAL A 24 -25.11 20.59 -5.41
N GLY A 25 -26.09 20.64 -6.31
CA GLY A 25 -27.33 19.86 -6.10
C GLY A 25 -28.05 20.29 -4.83
N ASP A 26 -28.16 19.38 -3.89
CA ASP A 26 -28.78 19.55 -2.55
C ASP A 26 -27.75 19.76 -1.43
N LYS A 27 -26.46 19.80 -1.74
CA LYS A 27 -25.38 19.92 -0.76
C LYS A 27 -24.75 21.31 -0.78
N ALA A 28 -24.59 21.87 0.40
CA ALA A 28 -23.81 23.09 0.62
C ALA A 28 -22.38 22.69 1.03
N ILE A 29 -21.39 23.46 0.55
CA ILE A 29 -20.00 23.44 1.00
C ILE A 29 -19.79 24.73 1.77
N LEU A 30 -19.41 24.59 3.02
CA LEU A 30 -19.22 25.69 3.93
C LEU A 30 -17.76 26.19 3.86
N ARG A 31 -17.53 27.39 4.36
CA ARG A 31 -16.19 27.94 4.47
C ARG A 31 -15.31 27.08 5.38
N SER A 32 -15.86 26.57 6.48
CA SER A 32 -15.18 25.65 7.38
C SER A 32 -14.73 24.37 6.70
N ASP A 33 -15.53 23.82 5.76
CA ASP A 33 -15.16 22.61 5.01
C ASP A 33 -13.92 22.88 4.13
N ILE A 34 -13.88 24.04 3.46
CA ILE A 34 -12.74 24.44 2.65
C ILE A 34 -11.50 24.65 3.52
N GLU A 35 -11.62 25.30 4.68
CA GLU A 35 -10.52 25.53 5.61
C GLU A 35 -9.96 24.23 6.16
N GLU A 36 -10.82 23.26 6.47
CA GLU A 36 -10.40 21.93 6.91
C GLU A 36 -9.65 21.18 5.79
N ALA A 37 -10.17 21.19 4.58
CA ALA A 37 -9.53 20.59 3.43
C ALA A 37 -8.17 21.25 3.11
N ILE A 38 -8.04 22.56 3.21
CA ILE A 38 -6.77 23.30 3.06
C ILE A 38 -5.76 22.80 4.11
N ARG A 39 -6.15 22.72 5.39
CA ARG A 39 -5.27 22.21 6.45
C ARG A 39 -4.78 20.80 6.16
N TYR A 40 -5.68 19.93 5.72
CA TYR A 40 -5.33 18.56 5.35
C TYR A 40 -4.35 18.50 4.17
N TRP A 41 -4.57 19.29 3.10
CA TRP A 41 -3.69 19.32 1.95
C TRP A 41 -2.29 19.83 2.31
N VAL A 42 -2.20 20.89 3.10
CA VAL A 42 -0.92 21.42 3.60
C VAL A 42 -0.18 20.36 4.44
N ALA A 43 -0.90 19.70 5.36
CA ALA A 43 -0.32 18.64 6.20
C ALA A 43 0.17 17.43 5.37
N SER A 44 -0.46 17.16 4.21
CA SER A 44 -0.03 16.11 3.27
C SER A 44 1.08 16.54 2.30
N GLY A 45 1.62 17.77 2.44
CA GLY A 45 2.70 18.30 1.61
C GLY A 45 2.26 18.79 0.22
N ARG A 46 0.95 18.94 -0.03
CA ARG A 46 0.44 19.52 -1.28
C ARG A 46 0.67 21.02 -1.34
N THR A 47 1.05 21.49 -2.52
CA THR A 47 1.17 22.91 -2.85
C THR A 47 -0.02 23.38 -3.69
N PHE A 48 -0.31 24.68 -3.68
CA PHE A 48 -1.40 25.28 -4.43
C PHE A 48 -0.84 26.16 -5.56
N GLU A 49 -1.43 26.05 -6.74
CA GLU A 49 -1.23 27.01 -7.82
C GLU A 49 -2.40 28.00 -7.77
N GLY A 50 -2.24 29.12 -7.08
CA GLY A 50 -3.26 30.15 -6.89
C GLY A 50 -3.78 30.25 -5.45
N ASP A 51 -4.93 30.91 -5.27
CA ASP A 51 -5.57 31.06 -3.97
C ASP A 51 -6.12 29.72 -3.48
N PRO A 52 -5.66 29.23 -2.30
CA PRO A 52 -6.11 27.96 -1.74
C PRO A 52 -7.62 27.83 -1.61
N TYR A 53 -8.32 28.92 -1.27
CA TYR A 53 -9.80 28.90 -1.16
C TYR A 53 -10.47 28.69 -2.51
N CYS A 54 -9.91 29.23 -3.59
CA CYS A 54 -10.40 29.02 -4.93
C CYS A 54 -10.16 27.58 -5.38
N VAL A 55 -8.92 27.09 -5.24
CA VAL A 55 -8.51 25.77 -5.72
C VAL A 55 -9.24 24.67 -4.96
N VAL A 56 -9.24 24.73 -3.64
CA VAL A 56 -9.87 23.70 -2.80
C VAL A 56 -11.40 23.77 -2.88
N GLY A 57 -11.96 24.98 -2.93
CA GLY A 57 -13.40 25.17 -3.10
C GLY A 57 -13.93 24.55 -4.39
N GLU A 58 -13.21 24.74 -5.50
CA GLU A 58 -13.55 24.10 -6.78
C GLU A 58 -13.39 22.57 -6.74
N ASP A 59 -12.31 22.06 -6.12
CA ASP A 59 -12.10 20.62 -6.00
C ASP A 59 -13.23 19.95 -5.21
N LEU A 60 -13.64 20.53 -4.08
CA LEU A 60 -14.77 20.05 -3.31
C LEU A 60 -16.09 20.10 -4.10
N ALA A 61 -16.30 21.18 -4.89
CA ALA A 61 -17.49 21.30 -5.72
C ALA A 61 -17.52 20.23 -6.83
N VAL A 62 -16.38 19.95 -7.46
CA VAL A 62 -16.24 18.87 -8.45
C VAL A 62 -16.47 17.51 -7.79
N GLN A 63 -15.94 17.27 -6.59
CA GLN A 63 -16.22 16.05 -5.84
C GLN A 63 -17.72 15.87 -5.56
N GLN A 64 -18.40 16.94 -5.14
CA GLN A 64 -19.85 16.89 -4.92
C GLN A 64 -20.64 16.64 -6.21
N LEU A 65 -20.18 17.08 -7.39
CA LEU A 65 -20.79 16.70 -8.67
C LEU A 65 -20.72 15.20 -8.92
N PHE A 66 -19.57 14.56 -8.61
CA PHE A 66 -19.45 13.10 -8.72
C PHE A 66 -20.38 12.37 -7.74
N LEU A 67 -20.42 12.79 -6.48
CA LEU A 67 -21.29 12.19 -5.45
C LEU A 67 -22.76 12.35 -5.80
N HIS A 68 -23.19 13.54 -6.21
CA HIS A 68 -24.56 13.81 -6.64
C HIS A 68 -24.97 12.92 -7.81
N GLN A 69 -24.11 12.77 -8.82
CA GLN A 69 -24.42 11.90 -9.95
C GLN A 69 -24.36 10.41 -9.57
N ALA A 70 -23.43 10.02 -8.71
CA ALA A 70 -23.33 8.64 -8.22
C ALA A 70 -24.61 8.21 -7.49
N ALA A 71 -25.20 9.12 -6.71
CA ALA A 71 -26.50 8.89 -6.06
C ALA A 71 -27.64 8.72 -7.08
N ILE A 72 -27.70 9.59 -8.12
CA ILE A 72 -28.69 9.48 -9.19
C ILE A 72 -28.54 8.16 -9.95
N ASP A 73 -27.30 7.76 -10.21
CA ASP A 73 -26.96 6.54 -10.94
C ASP A 73 -27.01 5.27 -10.09
N SER A 74 -27.36 5.37 -8.80
CA SER A 74 -27.42 4.27 -7.83
C SER A 74 -26.14 3.44 -7.80
N ILE A 75 -24.99 4.11 -7.73
CA ILE A 75 -23.70 3.44 -7.63
C ILE A 75 -23.58 2.83 -6.22
N GLU A 76 -23.32 1.54 -6.16
CA GLU A 76 -23.12 0.81 -4.92
C GLU A 76 -21.63 0.68 -4.58
N VAL A 77 -21.30 0.72 -3.29
CA VAL A 77 -19.97 0.46 -2.75
C VAL A 77 -20.00 -0.68 -1.75
N ASP A 78 -18.92 -1.41 -1.60
CA ASP A 78 -18.79 -2.47 -0.61
C ASP A 78 -18.53 -1.88 0.77
N GLU A 79 -19.60 -1.69 1.55
CA GLU A 79 -19.51 -1.18 2.92
C GLU A 79 -18.65 -2.06 3.84
N GLY A 80 -18.64 -3.39 3.61
CA GLY A 80 -17.80 -4.31 4.37
C GLY A 80 -16.31 -4.04 4.12
N ASN A 81 -15.94 -3.70 2.88
CA ASN A 81 -14.57 -3.30 2.54
C ASN A 81 -14.21 -1.94 3.17
N ILE A 82 -15.12 -0.97 3.09
CA ILE A 82 -14.94 0.35 3.72
C ILE A 82 -14.69 0.19 5.22
N MET A 83 -15.52 -0.59 5.92
CA MET A 83 -15.34 -0.80 7.36
C MET A 83 -14.03 -1.47 7.72
N ARG A 84 -13.53 -2.41 6.90
CA ARG A 84 -12.19 -2.98 7.09
C ARG A 84 -11.09 -1.93 6.95
N GLN A 85 -11.18 -1.06 5.96
CA GLN A 85 -10.23 0.03 5.77
C GLN A 85 -10.28 1.05 6.93
N VAL A 86 -11.47 1.37 7.43
CA VAL A 86 -11.65 2.23 8.61
C VAL A 86 -10.94 1.64 9.82
N GLU A 87 -11.14 0.34 10.11
CA GLU A 87 -10.49 -0.30 11.26
C GLU A 87 -8.96 -0.31 11.11
N MET A 88 -8.44 -0.59 9.91
CA MET A 88 -7.00 -0.50 9.65
C MET A 88 -6.46 0.91 9.84
N GLN A 89 -7.20 1.93 9.37
CA GLN A 89 -6.81 3.34 9.55
C GLN A 89 -6.83 3.74 11.03
N MET A 90 -7.85 3.33 11.77
CA MET A 90 -7.95 3.57 13.21
C MET A 90 -6.77 2.92 13.97
N GLU A 91 -6.46 1.66 13.67
CA GLU A 91 -5.33 0.96 14.28
C GLU A 91 -4.00 1.63 13.95
N TYR A 92 -3.80 2.02 12.70
CA TYR A 92 -2.60 2.73 12.28
C TYR A 92 -2.41 4.04 13.07
N VAL A 93 -3.46 4.85 13.16
CA VAL A 93 -3.41 6.13 13.89
C VAL A 93 -3.15 5.90 15.39
N ILE A 94 -3.80 4.91 16.00
CA ILE A 94 -3.56 4.54 17.41
C ILE A 94 -2.10 4.13 17.62
N GLN A 95 -1.50 3.38 16.70
CA GLN A 95 -0.09 2.99 16.76
C GLN A 95 0.85 4.20 16.67
N GLN A 96 0.54 5.17 15.79
CA GLN A 96 1.36 6.37 15.61
C GLN A 96 1.27 7.32 16.83
N ILE A 97 0.08 7.51 17.37
CA ILE A 97 -0.17 8.42 18.50
C ILE A 97 0.12 7.74 19.85
N GLY A 98 0.05 6.42 19.91
CA GLY A 98 0.43 5.59 21.04
C GLY A 98 -0.73 5.02 21.87
N SER A 99 -1.92 5.63 21.88
CA SER A 99 -3.12 5.05 22.51
C SER A 99 -4.42 5.61 21.95
N LYS A 100 -5.53 4.92 22.23
CA LYS A 100 -6.87 5.34 21.86
C LYS A 100 -7.25 6.68 22.52
N GLU A 101 -6.91 6.86 23.78
CA GLU A 101 -7.22 8.06 24.57
C GLU A 101 -6.47 9.28 24.00
N LYS A 102 -5.18 9.11 23.64
CA LYS A 102 -4.41 10.16 22.97
C LYS A 102 -4.94 10.50 21.58
N MET A 103 -5.45 9.53 20.85
CA MET A 103 -6.12 9.78 19.57
C MET A 103 -7.39 10.60 19.76
N GLU A 104 -8.24 10.27 20.74
CA GLU A 104 -9.46 11.04 21.08
C GLU A 104 -9.12 12.47 21.50
N GLU A 105 -8.03 12.66 22.27
CA GLU A 105 -7.52 13.97 22.64
C GLU A 105 -6.99 14.77 21.43
N TYR A 106 -6.21 14.12 20.56
CA TYR A 106 -5.64 14.76 19.37
C TYR A 106 -6.72 15.25 18.40
N PHE A 107 -7.73 14.43 18.14
CA PHE A 107 -8.84 14.80 17.26
C PHE A 107 -9.93 15.62 17.98
N ASN A 108 -9.87 15.74 19.30
CA ASN A 108 -10.95 16.30 20.13
C ASN A 108 -12.33 15.68 19.83
N MET A 109 -12.33 14.37 19.59
CA MET A 109 -13.51 13.60 19.19
C MET A 109 -13.50 12.22 19.87
N THR A 110 -14.67 11.62 20.05
CA THR A 110 -14.76 10.23 20.51
C THR A 110 -14.29 9.26 19.40
N SER A 111 -13.78 8.09 19.77
CA SER A 111 -13.40 7.06 18.80
C SER A 111 -14.54 6.68 17.84
N SER A 112 -15.79 6.73 18.29
CA SER A 112 -16.96 6.48 17.43
C SER A 112 -17.14 7.58 16.39
N ALA A 113 -16.94 8.85 16.77
CA ALA A 113 -17.01 9.98 15.86
C ALA A 113 -15.86 9.99 14.86
N ILE A 114 -14.63 9.65 15.29
CA ILE A 114 -13.45 9.50 14.41
C ILE A 114 -13.70 8.35 13.40
N ARG A 115 -14.24 7.22 13.86
CA ARG A 115 -14.60 6.10 12.99
C ARG A 115 -15.61 6.49 11.92
N GLU A 116 -16.65 7.23 12.31
CA GLU A 116 -17.69 7.70 11.39
C GLU A 116 -17.11 8.72 10.39
N MET A 117 -16.25 9.63 10.81
CA MET A 117 -15.53 10.56 9.95
C MET A 117 -14.71 9.82 8.88
N TYR A 118 -13.90 8.81 9.27
CA TYR A 118 -13.15 8.01 8.32
C TYR A 118 -14.05 7.19 7.40
N ARG A 119 -15.18 6.66 7.93
CA ARG A 119 -16.16 5.94 7.13
C ARG A 119 -16.72 6.83 6.02
N GLU A 120 -17.14 8.03 6.37
CA GLU A 120 -17.69 8.99 5.41
C GLU A 120 -16.66 9.41 4.37
N GLN A 121 -15.42 9.70 4.77
CA GLN A 121 -14.34 10.06 3.86
C GLN A 121 -14.04 8.94 2.86
N LEU A 122 -13.89 7.69 3.35
CA LEU A 122 -13.61 6.55 2.49
C LEU A 122 -14.80 6.20 1.59
N TYR A 123 -16.03 6.30 2.09
CA TYR A 123 -17.24 6.10 1.31
C TYR A 123 -17.34 7.11 0.17
N ASN A 124 -17.17 8.41 0.46
CA ASN A 124 -17.23 9.48 -0.54
C ASN A 124 -16.13 9.36 -1.59
N ARG A 125 -14.92 8.97 -1.17
CA ARG A 125 -13.80 8.69 -2.07
C ARG A 125 -14.12 7.54 -3.02
N GLU A 126 -14.50 6.38 -2.48
CA GLU A 126 -14.82 5.19 -3.28
C GLU A 126 -15.98 5.47 -4.25
N MET A 127 -17.01 6.18 -3.80
CA MET A 127 -18.16 6.57 -4.61
C MET A 127 -17.73 7.47 -5.77
N SER A 128 -16.89 8.49 -5.49
CA SER A 128 -16.35 9.39 -6.52
C SER A 128 -15.49 8.65 -7.54
N ASP A 129 -14.65 7.74 -7.08
CA ASP A 129 -13.74 6.98 -7.95
C ASP A 129 -14.52 5.99 -8.83
N ARG A 130 -15.56 5.33 -8.30
CA ARG A 130 -16.47 4.49 -9.11
C ARG A 130 -17.24 5.30 -10.14
N MET A 131 -17.67 6.51 -9.77
CA MET A 131 -18.31 7.42 -10.72
C MET A 131 -17.35 7.83 -11.83
N LYS A 132 -16.10 8.19 -11.52
CA LYS A 132 -15.06 8.49 -12.51
C LYS A 132 -14.81 7.28 -13.42
N MET A 133 -14.68 6.08 -12.86
CA MET A 133 -14.53 4.86 -13.67
C MET A 133 -15.72 4.65 -14.62
N LYS A 134 -16.95 4.89 -14.16
CA LYS A 134 -18.15 4.81 -15.01
C LYS A 134 -18.14 5.84 -16.14
N ILE A 135 -17.72 7.09 -15.86
CA ILE A 135 -17.60 8.17 -16.86
C ILE A 135 -16.55 7.80 -17.91
N VAL A 136 -15.40 7.36 -17.45
CA VAL A 136 -14.29 6.95 -18.32
C VAL A 136 -14.69 5.75 -19.18
N GLY A 137 -15.36 4.76 -18.58
CA GLY A 137 -15.73 3.53 -19.22
C GLY A 137 -14.51 2.78 -19.78
N ASP A 138 -14.74 1.91 -20.76
CA ASP A 138 -13.66 1.17 -21.42
C ASP A 138 -13.02 2.05 -22.50
N VAL A 139 -11.89 2.68 -22.18
CA VAL A 139 -11.10 3.46 -23.14
C VAL A 139 -10.21 2.52 -23.94
N LYS A 140 -10.75 2.05 -25.07
CA LYS A 140 -9.97 1.27 -26.02
C LYS A 140 -9.19 2.17 -26.95
N VAL A 141 -7.88 1.96 -27.01
CA VAL A 141 -7.00 2.66 -27.94
C VAL A 141 -6.35 1.66 -28.90
N SER A 142 -6.34 2.01 -30.18
CA SER A 142 -5.62 1.21 -31.17
C SER A 142 -4.16 1.64 -31.26
N PRO A 143 -3.24 0.74 -31.67
CA PRO A 143 -1.84 1.09 -31.88
C PRO A 143 -1.63 2.30 -32.82
N ALA A 144 -2.48 2.45 -33.82
CA ALA A 144 -2.42 3.59 -34.75
C ALA A 144 -2.74 4.93 -34.07
N LEU A 145 -3.67 4.94 -33.09
CA LEU A 145 -4.00 6.13 -32.32
C LEU A 145 -2.88 6.49 -31.36
N VAL A 146 -2.31 5.49 -30.66
CA VAL A 146 -1.14 5.71 -29.79
C VAL A 146 0.03 6.32 -30.59
N ARG A 147 0.35 5.72 -31.76
CA ARG A 147 1.43 6.22 -32.61
C ARG A 147 1.19 7.68 -33.00
N ARG A 148 0.01 8.00 -33.52
CA ARG A 148 -0.35 9.37 -33.93
C ARG A 148 -0.24 10.36 -32.76
N TYR A 149 -0.68 9.92 -31.58
CA TYR A 149 -0.57 10.75 -30.36
C TYR A 149 0.89 11.03 -30.01
N VAL A 150 1.73 10.00 -29.95
CA VAL A 150 3.16 10.14 -29.64
C VAL A 150 3.87 11.02 -30.67
N GLU A 151 3.58 10.85 -31.96
CA GLU A 151 4.12 11.69 -33.05
C GLU A 151 3.70 13.16 -32.96
N SER A 152 2.57 13.45 -32.28
CA SER A 152 2.10 14.82 -32.03
C SER A 152 2.74 15.49 -30.82
N LEU A 153 3.45 14.74 -29.98
CA LEU A 153 4.06 15.27 -28.75
C LEU A 153 5.42 15.92 -29.03
N PRO A 154 5.74 16.99 -28.31
CA PRO A 154 7.13 17.43 -28.19
C PRO A 154 8.01 16.32 -27.65
N GLN A 155 9.25 16.24 -28.10
CA GLN A 155 10.17 15.18 -27.70
C GLN A 155 10.38 15.14 -26.18
N ASP A 156 10.35 16.28 -25.49
CA ASP A 156 10.50 16.38 -24.05
C ASP A 156 9.29 15.85 -23.28
N SER A 157 8.13 15.75 -23.92
CA SER A 157 6.89 15.22 -23.33
C SER A 157 6.76 13.70 -23.47
N ILE A 158 7.66 13.05 -24.19
CA ILE A 158 7.71 11.59 -24.28
C ILE A 158 8.29 11.05 -22.97
N PRO A 159 7.65 10.07 -22.30
CA PRO A 159 8.14 9.52 -21.05
C PRO A 159 9.59 9.03 -21.15
N PHE A 160 10.33 9.29 -20.10
CA PHE A 160 11.67 8.75 -19.96
C PHE A 160 11.58 7.40 -19.23
N VAL A 161 12.03 6.35 -19.87
CA VAL A 161 12.13 5.01 -19.32
C VAL A 161 13.52 4.88 -18.70
N GLN A 162 13.57 4.59 -17.42
CA GLN A 162 14.83 4.36 -16.72
C GLN A 162 15.48 3.07 -17.23
N GLN A 163 16.78 2.93 -16.96
CA GLN A 163 17.47 1.68 -17.20
C GLN A 163 16.76 0.52 -16.53
N GLN A 164 16.50 -0.54 -17.27
CA GLN A 164 15.84 -1.75 -16.76
C GLN A 164 16.72 -2.97 -16.95
N VAL A 165 16.57 -3.93 -16.07
CA VAL A 165 17.28 -5.21 -16.14
C VAL A 165 16.27 -6.37 -16.01
N GLU A 166 16.50 -7.43 -16.78
CA GLU A 166 15.86 -8.73 -16.57
C GLU A 166 16.87 -9.65 -15.89
N VAL A 167 16.51 -10.12 -14.70
CA VAL A 167 17.41 -10.88 -13.82
C VAL A 167 16.93 -12.31 -13.68
N GLN A 168 17.85 -13.26 -13.84
CA GLN A 168 17.66 -14.65 -13.46
C GLN A 168 18.39 -14.92 -12.14
N ILE A 169 17.79 -15.73 -11.24
CA ILE A 169 18.36 -16.03 -9.94
C ILE A 169 18.32 -17.52 -9.63
N ILE A 170 19.35 -18.02 -8.96
CA ILE A 170 19.34 -19.32 -8.29
C ILE A 170 19.53 -19.04 -6.83
N THR A 171 18.65 -19.55 -5.99
CA THR A 171 18.78 -19.46 -4.54
C THR A 171 19.00 -20.83 -3.92
N MET A 172 19.77 -20.86 -2.86
CA MET A 172 20.03 -22.06 -2.05
C MET A 172 19.90 -21.69 -0.58
N GLN A 173 19.03 -22.38 0.13
CA GLN A 173 18.89 -22.20 1.58
C GLN A 173 20.07 -22.86 2.30
N PRO A 174 20.76 -22.17 3.22
CA PRO A 174 21.72 -22.83 4.10
C PRO A 174 21.05 -23.96 4.88
N GLN A 175 21.70 -25.11 4.96
CA GLN A 175 21.19 -26.20 5.74
C GLN A 175 21.23 -25.83 7.22
N ILE A 176 20.16 -26.15 7.94
CA ILE A 176 20.07 -25.96 9.38
C ILE A 176 20.40 -27.28 10.01
N ASP A 177 21.32 -27.29 10.98
CA ASP A 177 21.72 -28.48 11.68
C ASP A 177 20.55 -29.05 12.51
N GLN A 178 20.39 -30.37 12.53
CA GLN A 178 19.32 -31.01 13.27
C GLN A 178 19.36 -30.68 14.76
N GLU A 179 20.57 -30.52 15.30
CA GLU A 179 20.78 -30.13 16.69
C GLU A 179 20.17 -28.78 17.02
N GLU A 180 20.26 -27.82 16.09
CA GLU A 180 19.66 -26.49 16.26
C GLU A 180 18.13 -26.56 16.19
N ILE A 181 17.58 -27.38 15.30
CA ILE A 181 16.14 -27.62 15.20
C ILE A 181 15.65 -28.23 16.52
N ASP A 182 16.36 -29.22 17.05
CA ASP A 182 16.00 -29.88 18.27
C ASP A 182 16.11 -28.95 19.48
N ARG A 183 17.12 -28.08 19.51
CA ARG A 183 17.28 -27.03 20.53
C ARG A 183 16.08 -26.06 20.53
N VAL A 184 15.66 -25.58 19.37
CA VAL A 184 14.50 -24.68 19.25
C VAL A 184 13.22 -25.38 19.70
N LYS A 185 13.02 -26.63 19.31
CA LYS A 185 11.85 -27.41 19.74
C LYS A 185 11.85 -27.64 21.24
N GLU A 186 13.00 -27.88 21.84
CA GLU A 186 13.13 -28.11 23.30
C GLU A 186 12.83 -26.80 24.05
N GLU A 187 13.35 -25.69 23.61
CA GLU A 187 13.05 -24.37 24.16
C GLU A 187 11.52 -24.08 24.15
N LEU A 188 10.84 -24.38 23.05
CA LEU A 188 9.38 -24.21 22.96
C LEU A 188 8.61 -25.19 23.91
N ARG A 189 9.13 -26.41 24.15
CA ARG A 189 8.55 -27.31 25.15
C ARG A 189 8.72 -26.76 26.56
N GLU A 190 9.91 -26.27 26.88
CA GLU A 190 10.19 -25.61 28.18
C GLU A 190 9.23 -24.42 28.39
N PHE A 191 9.04 -23.56 27.38
CA PHE A 191 8.07 -22.46 27.45
C PHE A 191 6.65 -22.97 27.72
N THR A 192 6.25 -24.06 27.06
CA THR A 192 4.94 -24.68 27.28
C THR A 192 4.80 -25.17 28.71
N GLU A 193 5.80 -25.86 29.25
CA GLU A 193 5.79 -26.35 30.63
C GLU A 193 5.70 -25.24 31.65
N ARG A 194 6.49 -24.19 31.51
CA ARG A 194 6.47 -23.03 32.40
C ARG A 194 5.10 -22.32 32.41
N VAL A 195 4.41 -22.23 31.26
CA VAL A 195 3.05 -21.66 31.17
C VAL A 195 2.03 -22.61 31.84
N VAL A 196 2.09 -23.92 31.57
CA VAL A 196 1.15 -24.90 32.11
C VAL A 196 1.29 -25.04 33.63
N ASN A 197 2.53 -24.96 34.16
CA ASN A 197 2.82 -25.01 35.61
C ASN A 197 2.46 -23.68 36.31
N GLY A 198 2.10 -22.61 35.55
CA GLY A 198 1.78 -21.31 36.13
C GLY A 198 3.00 -20.50 36.62
N GLU A 199 4.21 -20.87 36.21
CA GLU A 199 5.45 -20.20 36.59
C GLU A 199 5.56 -18.83 35.93
N THR A 200 5.00 -18.69 34.72
CA THR A 200 4.98 -17.42 33.94
C THR A 200 3.78 -17.37 33.01
N SER A 201 3.43 -16.17 32.52
CA SER A 201 2.37 -16.05 31.53
C SER A 201 2.91 -16.29 30.12
N PHE A 202 2.06 -16.79 29.22
CA PHE A 202 2.39 -16.95 27.81
C PHE A 202 2.79 -15.61 27.18
N SER A 203 2.07 -14.52 27.49
CA SER A 203 2.36 -13.18 26.99
C SER A 203 3.72 -12.66 27.43
N THR A 204 4.16 -12.97 28.66
CA THR A 204 5.51 -12.61 29.13
C THR A 204 6.58 -13.33 28.33
N LEU A 205 6.43 -14.62 28.07
CA LEU A 205 7.38 -15.37 27.24
C LEU A 205 7.37 -14.89 25.79
N ALA A 206 6.20 -14.57 25.24
CA ALA A 206 6.10 -14.02 23.89
C ALA A 206 6.82 -12.66 23.78
N LEU A 207 6.65 -11.77 24.75
CA LEU A 207 7.34 -10.49 24.81
C LEU A 207 8.87 -10.63 24.85
N MET A 208 9.37 -11.64 25.60
CA MET A 208 10.81 -11.84 25.84
C MET A 208 11.49 -12.64 24.71
N TYR A 209 10.80 -13.61 24.12
CA TYR A 209 11.45 -14.63 23.29
C TYR A 209 10.85 -14.82 21.90
N SER A 210 9.64 -14.27 21.61
CA SER A 210 9.06 -14.44 20.29
C SER A 210 9.83 -13.63 19.23
N GLU A 211 10.18 -14.30 18.14
CA GLU A 211 10.84 -13.72 16.97
C GLU A 211 9.84 -13.26 15.89
N ASP A 212 8.56 -13.13 16.26
CA ASP A 212 7.56 -12.49 15.41
C ASP A 212 7.51 -10.97 15.69
N PRO A 213 8.04 -10.11 14.78
CA PRO A 213 8.05 -8.66 15.00
C PRO A 213 6.65 -8.06 15.06
N GLY A 214 5.66 -8.71 14.44
CA GLY A 214 4.29 -8.22 14.35
C GLY A 214 3.50 -8.37 15.65
N SER A 215 3.78 -9.38 16.47
CA SER A 215 2.99 -9.69 17.67
C SER A 215 3.79 -9.75 18.96
N ALA A 216 5.12 -9.94 18.92
CA ALA A 216 5.95 -10.10 20.12
C ALA A 216 5.72 -8.99 21.15
N ARG A 217 5.72 -7.71 20.73
CA ARG A 217 5.50 -6.55 21.59
C ARG A 217 4.11 -6.47 22.21
N ARG A 218 3.14 -7.19 21.63
CA ARG A 218 1.76 -7.34 22.15
C ARG A 218 1.57 -8.66 22.90
N GLY A 219 2.65 -9.27 23.41
CA GLY A 219 2.59 -10.57 24.09
C GLY A 219 2.19 -11.72 23.21
N GLY A 220 2.48 -11.65 21.90
CA GLY A 220 2.19 -12.65 20.89
C GLY A 220 0.76 -12.59 20.33
N GLU A 221 -0.07 -11.62 20.70
CA GLU A 221 -1.47 -11.53 20.29
C GLU A 221 -1.61 -11.07 18.84
N LEU A 222 -2.40 -11.83 18.04
CA LEU A 222 -2.65 -11.57 16.62
C LEU A 222 -3.95 -10.78 16.37
N GLY A 223 -4.86 -10.69 17.37
CA GLY A 223 -6.21 -10.19 17.16
C GLY A 223 -7.14 -11.22 16.50
N PHE A 224 -8.35 -10.81 16.13
CA PHE A 224 -9.33 -11.70 15.51
C PHE A 224 -9.00 -11.96 14.04
N MET A 225 -8.56 -13.18 13.73
CA MET A 225 -8.16 -13.64 12.39
C MET A 225 -9.13 -14.69 11.85
N GLY A 226 -9.46 -14.60 10.56
CA GLY A 226 -10.14 -15.64 9.81
C GLY A 226 -9.17 -16.71 9.30
N ARG A 227 -9.69 -17.90 8.89
CA ARG A 227 -8.86 -19.02 8.43
C ARG A 227 -7.89 -18.65 7.30
N GLY A 228 -8.35 -17.87 6.33
CA GLY A 228 -7.55 -17.49 5.16
C GLY A 228 -6.50 -16.40 5.41
N GLN A 229 -6.42 -15.87 6.63
CA GLN A 229 -5.44 -14.84 7.03
C GLN A 229 -4.23 -15.45 7.75
N LEU A 230 -4.28 -16.73 8.05
CA LEU A 230 -3.24 -17.49 8.76
C LEU A 230 -2.66 -18.55 7.84
N GLN A 231 -1.39 -18.91 8.06
CA GLN A 231 -0.77 -20.04 7.36
C GLN A 231 -1.58 -21.33 7.60
N PRO A 232 -1.73 -22.21 6.61
CA PRO A 232 -2.60 -23.37 6.68
C PRO A 232 -2.33 -24.28 7.91
N GLU A 233 -1.07 -24.56 8.21
CA GLU A 233 -0.65 -25.40 9.34
C GLU A 233 -0.97 -24.72 10.67
N PHE A 234 -0.70 -23.41 10.77
CA PHE A 234 -1.02 -22.61 11.94
C PHE A 234 -2.53 -22.49 12.14
N SER A 235 -3.26 -22.21 11.08
CA SER A 235 -4.70 -22.09 11.05
C SER A 235 -5.39 -23.39 11.51
N ALA A 236 -4.91 -24.55 11.02
CA ALA A 236 -5.45 -25.85 11.38
C ALA A 236 -5.38 -26.08 12.90
N VAL A 237 -4.30 -25.67 13.55
CA VAL A 237 -4.12 -25.83 14.99
C VAL A 237 -4.89 -24.76 15.76
N ALA A 238 -4.78 -23.47 15.39
CA ALA A 238 -5.42 -22.36 16.08
C ALA A 238 -6.94 -22.50 16.16
N PHE A 239 -7.58 -22.91 15.08
CA PHE A 239 -9.04 -23.13 15.04
C PHE A 239 -9.51 -24.40 15.79
N ASN A 240 -8.62 -25.35 16.06
CA ASN A 240 -8.94 -26.54 16.85
C ASN A 240 -8.73 -26.36 18.36
N LEU A 241 -8.06 -25.28 18.79
CA LEU A 241 -7.94 -24.97 20.22
C LEU A 241 -9.31 -24.65 20.81
N THR A 242 -9.62 -25.20 21.98
CA THR A 242 -10.90 -25.04 22.71
C THR A 242 -10.73 -24.49 24.11
N ASP A 243 -9.53 -24.62 24.67
CA ASP A 243 -9.24 -24.29 26.07
C ASP A 243 -8.17 -23.16 26.11
N PRO A 244 -8.51 -21.96 26.61
CA PRO A 244 -7.56 -20.85 26.71
C PRO A 244 -6.37 -21.10 27.67
N LYS A 245 -6.50 -22.09 28.54
CA LYS A 245 -5.41 -22.45 29.48
C LYS A 245 -4.37 -23.36 28.87
N LYS A 246 -4.70 -23.98 27.73
CA LYS A 246 -3.79 -24.93 27.07
C LYS A 246 -2.94 -24.26 26.03
N VAL A 247 -1.69 -24.71 25.93
CA VAL A 247 -0.77 -24.37 24.84
C VAL A 247 -0.82 -25.48 23.80
N SER A 248 -0.74 -25.16 22.52
CA SER A 248 -0.71 -26.13 21.44
C SER A 248 0.56 -27.02 21.49
N LYS A 249 0.53 -28.10 20.72
CA LYS A 249 1.79 -28.74 20.28
C LYS A 249 2.56 -27.75 19.40
N ILE A 250 3.85 -28.00 19.20
CA ILE A 250 4.69 -27.25 18.29
C ILE A 250 4.12 -27.37 16.86
N VAL A 251 3.96 -26.25 16.19
CA VAL A 251 3.49 -26.13 14.80
C VAL A 251 4.65 -25.62 13.96
N GLU A 252 4.96 -26.31 12.89
CA GLU A 252 5.96 -25.91 11.91
C GLU A 252 5.27 -25.18 10.76
N THR A 253 5.81 -24.02 10.36
CA THR A 253 5.39 -23.25 9.19
C THR A 253 6.62 -22.79 8.43
N GLU A 254 6.42 -22.14 7.29
CA GLU A 254 7.53 -21.51 6.54
C GLU A 254 8.30 -20.45 7.35
N TYR A 255 7.67 -19.86 8.39
CA TYR A 255 8.31 -18.84 9.25
C TYR A 255 9.13 -19.45 10.39
N GLY A 256 8.96 -20.71 10.74
CA GLY A 256 9.64 -21.38 11.82
C GLY A 256 8.70 -22.25 12.67
N TYR A 257 9.05 -22.40 13.96
CA TYR A 257 8.32 -23.23 14.91
C TYR A 257 7.49 -22.36 15.86
N HIS A 258 6.23 -22.73 16.05
CA HIS A 258 5.27 -21.97 16.86
C HIS A 258 4.68 -22.83 17.97
N ILE A 259 4.37 -22.19 19.09
CA ILE A 259 3.37 -22.64 20.05
C ILE A 259 2.26 -21.59 20.11
N ILE A 260 1.01 -22.05 20.30
CA ILE A 260 -0.17 -21.21 20.16
C ILE A 260 -1.05 -21.37 21.39
N GLN A 261 -1.59 -20.27 21.91
CA GLN A 261 -2.58 -20.26 22.98
C GLN A 261 -3.83 -19.50 22.54
N LEU A 262 -4.99 -20.08 22.78
CA LEU A 262 -6.27 -19.43 22.49
C LEU A 262 -6.52 -18.30 23.50
N ILE A 263 -7.03 -17.17 22.99
CA ILE A 263 -7.59 -16.09 23.81
C ILE A 263 -9.12 -16.16 23.74
N GLU A 264 -9.69 -16.08 22.54
CA GLU A 264 -11.14 -16.06 22.35
C GLU A 264 -11.53 -16.55 20.94
N LYS A 265 -12.74 -17.07 20.78
CA LYS A 265 -13.36 -17.37 19.49
C LYS A 265 -14.63 -16.55 19.31
N ARG A 266 -14.82 -15.98 18.12
CA ARG A 266 -16.04 -15.24 17.73
C ARG A 266 -16.49 -15.65 16.34
N GLY A 267 -17.53 -16.46 16.25
CA GLY A 267 -18.03 -16.97 14.97
C GLY A 267 -16.94 -17.73 14.20
N ASP A 268 -16.63 -17.24 13.02
CA ASP A 268 -15.63 -17.78 12.10
C ASP A 268 -14.20 -17.23 12.31
N LYS A 269 -14.00 -16.42 13.36
CA LYS A 269 -12.71 -15.83 13.70
C LYS A 269 -12.17 -16.34 15.02
N VAL A 270 -10.85 -16.38 15.13
CA VAL A 270 -10.13 -16.78 16.34
C VAL A 270 -9.13 -15.68 16.70
N ASN A 271 -9.10 -15.33 18.02
CA ASN A 271 -8.03 -14.53 18.59
C ASN A 271 -7.11 -15.46 19.36
N VAL A 272 -5.84 -15.50 18.94
CA VAL A 272 -4.78 -16.33 19.54
C VAL A 272 -3.55 -15.48 19.82
N ARG A 273 -2.72 -15.97 20.73
CA ARG A 273 -1.34 -15.51 20.87
C ARG A 273 -0.39 -16.64 20.52
N HIS A 274 0.79 -16.29 20.00
CA HIS A 274 1.79 -17.28 19.65
C HIS A 274 3.20 -16.84 20.05
N ILE A 275 4.09 -17.81 20.15
CA ILE A 275 5.53 -17.60 20.22
C ILE A 275 6.14 -18.26 19.01
N LEU A 276 6.85 -17.48 18.22
CA LEU A 276 7.63 -17.93 17.06
C LEU A 276 9.09 -18.06 17.47
N ARG A 277 9.70 -19.20 17.15
CA ARG A 277 11.16 -19.39 17.21
C ARG A 277 11.65 -19.88 15.86
N LYS A 278 12.76 -19.30 15.40
CA LYS A 278 13.39 -19.64 14.12
C LYS A 278 14.70 -20.34 14.38
N PRO A 279 14.91 -21.58 13.89
CA PRO A 279 16.23 -22.17 13.95
C PRO A 279 17.19 -21.38 13.06
N SER A 280 18.37 -21.12 13.54
CA SER A 280 19.43 -20.39 12.83
C SER A 280 20.40 -21.35 12.16
N TYR A 281 21.02 -20.94 11.07
CA TYR A 281 22.11 -21.68 10.46
C TYR A 281 23.45 -21.13 10.99
N SER A 282 24.44 -22.00 11.06
CA SER A 282 25.78 -21.61 11.45
C SER A 282 26.52 -20.88 10.32
N ASN A 283 27.58 -20.15 10.66
CA ASN A 283 28.44 -19.54 9.65
C ASN A 283 29.07 -20.56 8.72
N GLU A 284 29.31 -21.79 9.22
CA GLU A 284 29.81 -22.93 8.46
C GLU A 284 28.79 -23.38 7.41
N ASN A 285 27.53 -23.46 7.77
CA ASN A 285 26.44 -23.83 6.85
C ASN A 285 26.25 -22.78 5.74
N LEU A 286 26.33 -21.49 6.12
CA LEU A 286 26.28 -20.40 5.14
C LEU A 286 27.46 -20.51 4.14
N LYS A 287 28.68 -20.68 4.65
CA LYS A 287 29.89 -20.86 3.82
C LYS A 287 29.79 -22.10 2.93
N ALA A 288 29.30 -23.22 3.44
CA ALA A 288 29.11 -24.42 2.65
C ALA A 288 28.13 -24.21 1.49
N SER A 289 27.03 -23.46 1.70
CA SER A 289 26.08 -23.14 0.64
C SER A 289 26.68 -22.18 -0.40
N LEU A 290 27.45 -21.17 0.02
CA LEU A 290 28.18 -20.28 -0.90
C LEU A 290 29.20 -21.05 -1.74
N LEU A 291 29.96 -21.98 -1.14
CA LEU A 291 30.92 -22.82 -1.88
C LEU A 291 30.23 -23.74 -2.89
N ARG A 292 29.07 -24.29 -2.57
CA ARG A 292 28.25 -25.07 -3.53
C ARG A 292 27.83 -24.22 -4.72
N LEU A 293 27.37 -22.98 -4.48
CA LEU A 293 27.03 -22.06 -5.54
C LEU A 293 28.24 -21.64 -6.36
N ASP A 294 29.42 -21.46 -5.75
CA ASP A 294 30.67 -21.15 -6.45
C ASP A 294 31.10 -22.28 -7.40
N SER A 295 30.98 -23.53 -6.96
CA SER A 295 31.18 -24.71 -7.82
C SER A 295 30.18 -24.73 -8.97
N LEU A 296 28.92 -24.34 -8.73
CA LEU A 296 27.89 -24.24 -9.77
C LEU A 296 28.21 -23.15 -10.79
N VAL A 297 28.67 -21.97 -10.32
CA VAL A 297 29.12 -20.87 -11.20
C VAL A 297 30.25 -21.33 -12.09
N THR A 298 31.22 -22.09 -11.55
CA THR A 298 32.35 -22.65 -12.30
C THR A 298 31.86 -23.60 -13.39
N GLY A 299 31.00 -24.56 -13.09
CA GLY A 299 30.44 -25.50 -14.07
C GLY A 299 29.62 -24.80 -15.17
N ILE A 300 28.87 -23.72 -14.80
CA ILE A 300 28.16 -22.92 -15.79
C ILE A 300 29.15 -22.18 -16.72
N LYS A 301 30.22 -21.58 -16.19
CA LYS A 301 31.24 -20.87 -16.97
C LYS A 301 32.02 -21.80 -17.87
N GLU A 302 32.28 -23.03 -17.45
CA GLU A 302 32.98 -24.06 -18.25
C GLU A 302 32.05 -24.72 -19.28
N GLY A 303 30.73 -24.39 -19.25
CA GLY A 303 29.77 -24.91 -20.24
C GLY A 303 29.28 -26.33 -19.94
N GLU A 304 29.52 -26.86 -18.75
CA GLU A 304 29.01 -28.18 -18.34
C GLU A 304 27.47 -28.20 -18.24
N MET A 305 26.86 -27.05 -17.90
CA MET A 305 25.41 -26.86 -17.89
C MET A 305 25.02 -25.41 -18.16
N THR A 306 23.79 -25.18 -18.59
CA THR A 306 23.24 -23.83 -18.72
C THR A 306 22.71 -23.32 -17.38
N PHE A 307 22.62 -21.99 -17.21
CA PHE A 307 22.03 -21.39 -16.03
C PHE A 307 20.58 -21.86 -15.79
N GLU A 308 19.81 -21.97 -16.87
CA GLU A 308 18.41 -22.41 -16.85
C GLU A 308 18.24 -23.87 -16.38
N ASN A 309 19.17 -24.75 -16.79
CA ASN A 309 19.19 -26.13 -16.29
C ASN A 309 19.59 -26.18 -14.81
N ALA A 310 20.55 -25.33 -14.43
CA ALA A 310 20.97 -25.22 -13.02
C ALA A 310 19.82 -24.71 -12.12
N VAL A 311 19.00 -23.76 -12.59
CA VAL A 311 17.80 -23.30 -11.88
C VAL A 311 16.87 -24.48 -11.56
N ALA A 312 16.55 -25.27 -12.56
CA ALA A 312 15.60 -26.39 -12.42
C ALA A 312 16.05 -27.44 -11.38
N VAL A 313 17.37 -27.66 -11.27
CA VAL A 313 17.96 -28.71 -10.43
C VAL A 313 18.29 -28.19 -9.03
N TYR A 314 18.83 -26.99 -8.90
CA TYR A 314 19.50 -26.50 -7.69
C TYR A 314 18.77 -25.35 -6.98
N SER A 315 17.84 -24.63 -7.66
CA SER A 315 17.17 -23.50 -7.03
C SER A 315 16.10 -23.95 -6.04
N ASP A 316 16.16 -23.41 -4.84
CA ASP A 316 15.13 -23.61 -3.80
C ASP A 316 13.98 -22.60 -3.93
N ASP A 317 14.12 -21.57 -4.76
CA ASP A 317 13.10 -20.54 -4.94
C ASP A 317 11.90 -21.06 -5.75
N LYS A 318 10.75 -21.13 -5.08
CA LYS A 318 9.50 -21.64 -5.66
C LYS A 318 8.90 -20.71 -6.73
N ASP A 319 9.14 -19.42 -6.59
CA ASP A 319 8.55 -18.40 -7.47
C ASP A 319 9.25 -18.37 -8.83
N THR A 320 10.58 -18.51 -8.85
CA THR A 320 11.37 -18.39 -10.09
C THR A 320 11.81 -19.73 -10.68
N ARG A 321 11.88 -20.81 -9.87
CA ARG A 321 12.38 -22.12 -10.32
C ARG A 321 11.68 -22.66 -11.57
N ASN A 322 10.36 -22.49 -11.64
CA ASN A 322 9.55 -22.97 -12.78
C ASN A 322 9.54 -22.00 -13.97
N ASN A 323 10.19 -20.84 -13.83
CA ASN A 323 10.31 -19.79 -14.84
C ASN A 323 11.79 -19.50 -15.18
N TYR A 324 12.61 -20.55 -15.27
CA TYR A 324 14.03 -20.44 -15.66
C TYR A 324 14.83 -19.46 -14.78
N GLY A 325 14.42 -19.25 -13.54
CA GLY A 325 15.03 -18.32 -12.61
C GLY A 325 14.66 -16.85 -12.82
N ILE A 326 13.81 -16.51 -13.78
CA ILE A 326 13.44 -15.13 -14.09
C ILE A 326 12.65 -14.54 -12.91
N MET A 327 13.17 -13.45 -12.38
CA MET A 327 12.47 -12.66 -11.35
C MET A 327 11.27 -11.93 -11.97
N TYR A 328 10.23 -11.75 -11.18
CA TYR A 328 9.00 -11.11 -11.62
C TYR A 328 8.53 -10.06 -10.61
N ASN A 329 8.36 -8.83 -11.09
CA ASN A 329 7.81 -7.74 -10.31
C ASN A 329 6.28 -7.86 -10.31
N LYS A 330 5.72 -8.15 -9.12
CA LYS A 330 4.26 -8.34 -8.95
C LYS A 330 3.49 -7.03 -9.07
N GLU A 331 4.14 -5.89 -8.79
CA GLU A 331 3.50 -4.57 -8.85
C GLU A 331 3.36 -4.06 -10.29
N SER A 332 4.44 -4.13 -11.06
CA SER A 332 4.42 -3.74 -12.49
C SER A 332 3.96 -4.84 -13.42
N ALA A 333 3.75 -6.07 -12.91
CA ALA A 333 3.44 -7.27 -13.69
C ALA A 333 4.44 -7.51 -14.85
N SER A 334 5.74 -7.33 -14.58
CA SER A 334 6.83 -7.37 -15.56
C SER A 334 8.01 -8.20 -15.05
N SER A 335 8.80 -8.77 -15.97
CA SER A 335 10.13 -9.35 -15.67
C SER A 335 11.26 -8.31 -15.73
N HIS A 336 10.97 -7.09 -16.15
CA HIS A 336 11.90 -5.98 -16.22
C HIS A 336 11.78 -5.13 -14.95
N PHE A 337 12.93 -4.80 -14.35
CA PHE A 337 13.03 -4.03 -13.14
C PHE A 337 13.89 -2.79 -13.38
N ALA A 338 13.47 -1.64 -12.88
CA ALA A 338 14.42 -0.60 -12.56
C ALA A 338 15.30 -1.05 -11.38
N LEU A 339 16.51 -0.54 -11.24
CA LEU A 339 17.42 -1.03 -10.19
C LEU A 339 16.90 -0.81 -8.77
N ASP A 340 16.13 0.24 -8.55
CA ASP A 340 15.49 0.59 -7.28
C ASP A 340 14.25 -0.27 -6.95
N GLU A 341 13.71 -1.00 -7.92
CA GLU A 341 12.63 -1.97 -7.74
C GLU A 341 13.13 -3.36 -7.32
N LEU A 342 14.43 -3.62 -7.47
CA LEU A 342 15.04 -4.89 -7.06
C LEU A 342 15.35 -4.90 -5.56
N PRO A 343 15.33 -6.09 -4.91
CA PRO A 343 15.87 -6.22 -3.56
C PRO A 343 17.32 -5.69 -3.50
N VAL A 344 17.64 -4.94 -2.44
CA VAL A 344 18.90 -4.19 -2.31
C VAL A 344 20.14 -5.05 -2.55
N ASP A 345 20.15 -6.28 -2.03
CA ASP A 345 21.28 -7.20 -2.20
C ASP A 345 21.44 -7.64 -3.66
N VAL A 346 20.33 -7.89 -4.35
CA VAL A 346 20.33 -8.25 -5.78
C VAL A 346 20.72 -7.05 -6.64
N ALA A 347 20.12 -5.87 -6.37
CA ALA A 347 20.42 -4.63 -7.10
C ALA A 347 21.91 -4.32 -7.10
N ARG A 348 22.55 -4.39 -5.91
CA ARG A 348 24.00 -4.15 -5.75
C ARG A 348 24.86 -5.07 -6.61
N ILE A 349 24.45 -6.33 -6.76
CA ILE A 349 25.18 -7.32 -7.55
C ILE A 349 24.97 -7.08 -9.04
N VAL A 350 23.74 -6.87 -9.49
CA VAL A 350 23.43 -6.77 -10.92
C VAL A 350 23.77 -5.42 -11.52
N GLU A 351 23.91 -4.36 -10.72
CA GLU A 351 24.26 -3.01 -11.19
C GLU A 351 25.50 -3.02 -12.12
N SER A 352 26.55 -3.70 -11.68
CA SER A 352 27.84 -3.79 -12.41
C SER A 352 28.01 -5.07 -13.22
N LEU A 353 27.05 -6.02 -13.15
CA LEU A 353 27.18 -7.32 -13.79
C LEU A 353 26.86 -7.20 -15.30
N PRO A 354 27.77 -7.59 -16.21
CA PRO A 354 27.51 -7.59 -17.64
C PRO A 354 26.37 -8.53 -18.04
N VAL A 355 25.70 -8.21 -19.15
CA VAL A 355 24.63 -9.05 -19.71
C VAL A 355 25.19 -10.42 -20.09
N GLY A 356 24.50 -11.48 -19.67
CA GLY A 356 24.89 -12.87 -19.90
C GLY A 356 25.85 -13.45 -18.86
N GLU A 357 26.48 -12.63 -18.02
CA GLU A 357 27.40 -13.10 -16.99
C GLU A 357 26.66 -13.52 -15.70
N VAL A 358 27.27 -14.49 -15.01
CA VAL A 358 26.80 -14.99 -13.71
C VAL A 358 27.64 -14.37 -12.60
N SER A 359 26.98 -13.88 -11.56
CA SER A 359 27.62 -13.25 -10.41
C SER A 359 28.43 -14.24 -9.58
N GLN A 360 29.29 -13.72 -8.70
CA GLN A 360 29.78 -14.49 -7.57
C GLN A 360 28.60 -14.79 -6.60
N PRO A 361 28.70 -15.89 -5.83
CA PRO A 361 27.71 -16.18 -4.78
C PRO A 361 27.64 -15.07 -3.74
N PHE A 362 26.43 -14.73 -3.31
CA PHE A 362 26.17 -13.74 -2.28
C PHE A 362 25.06 -14.18 -1.33
N ALA A 363 25.05 -13.60 -0.14
CA ALA A 363 23.94 -13.78 0.81
C ALA A 363 22.86 -12.74 0.51
N TRP A 364 21.62 -13.18 0.54
CA TRP A 364 20.45 -12.35 0.30
C TRP A 364 19.45 -12.49 1.43
N LEU A 365 19.11 -11.36 2.09
CA LEU A 365 18.08 -11.30 3.12
C LEU A 365 16.71 -11.10 2.47
N LEU A 366 15.85 -12.12 2.58
CA LEU A 366 14.47 -12.07 2.09
C LEU A 366 13.58 -11.24 3.02
N ASP A 367 12.45 -10.74 2.51
CA ASP A 367 11.47 -9.93 3.26
C ASP A 367 10.90 -10.67 4.49
N ASN A 368 10.85 -12.00 4.46
CA ASN A 368 10.44 -12.83 5.59
C ASN A 368 11.52 -12.99 6.68
N GLY A 369 12.67 -12.30 6.53
CA GLY A 369 13.79 -12.32 7.47
C GLY A 369 14.68 -13.57 7.36
N LYS A 370 14.50 -14.42 6.34
CA LYS A 370 15.41 -15.55 6.07
C LYS A 370 16.55 -15.09 5.17
N THR A 371 17.76 -15.53 5.48
CA THR A 371 18.88 -15.36 4.55
C THR A 371 19.02 -16.59 3.67
N VAL A 372 19.17 -16.39 2.38
CA VAL A 372 19.51 -17.40 1.39
C VAL A 372 20.84 -17.06 0.74
N CYS A 373 21.52 -18.06 0.20
CA CYS A 373 22.64 -17.86 -0.71
C CYS A 373 22.11 -17.78 -2.13
N ALA A 374 22.64 -16.87 -2.94
CA ALA A 374 22.17 -16.67 -4.29
C ALA A 374 23.31 -16.45 -5.29
N ILE A 375 23.04 -16.74 -6.55
CA ILE A 375 23.78 -16.26 -7.73
C ILE A 375 22.78 -15.65 -8.68
N ALA A 376 23.16 -14.54 -9.30
CA ALA A 376 22.33 -13.81 -10.25
C ALA A 376 22.97 -13.80 -11.64
N LYS A 377 22.14 -13.76 -12.69
CA LYS A 377 22.55 -13.55 -14.07
C LYS A 377 21.71 -12.43 -14.67
N VAL A 378 22.36 -11.43 -15.26
CA VAL A 378 21.64 -10.41 -16.05
C VAL A 378 21.33 -11.01 -17.41
N LYS A 379 20.04 -11.25 -17.67
CA LYS A 379 19.57 -11.81 -18.94
C LYS A 379 19.53 -10.75 -20.03
N SER A 380 19.04 -9.56 -19.70
CA SER A 380 19.01 -8.40 -20.59
C SER A 380 19.13 -7.10 -19.78
N ARG A 381 19.59 -6.05 -20.44
CA ARG A 381 19.68 -4.71 -19.91
C ARG A 381 19.26 -3.73 -20.97
N THR A 382 18.29 -2.89 -20.65
CA THR A 382 17.85 -1.79 -21.50
C THR A 382 18.39 -0.49 -20.94
N GLU A 383 19.14 0.26 -21.73
CA GLU A 383 19.63 1.56 -21.30
C GLU A 383 18.50 2.57 -21.13
N ALA A 384 18.72 3.54 -20.26
CA ALA A 384 17.75 4.61 -20.04
C ALA A 384 17.52 5.41 -21.33
N HIS A 385 16.28 5.57 -21.75
CA HIS A 385 15.92 6.19 -23.02
C HIS A 385 14.54 6.86 -22.99
N ARG A 386 14.24 7.67 -23.98
CA ARG A 386 12.88 8.13 -24.24
C ARG A 386 12.05 6.96 -24.80
N ALA A 387 10.85 6.79 -24.28
CA ALA A 387 9.99 5.68 -24.67
C ALA A 387 9.83 5.60 -26.20
N THR A 388 10.00 4.40 -26.75
CA THR A 388 9.85 4.12 -28.17
C THR A 388 8.59 3.27 -28.42
N PHE A 389 8.01 3.40 -29.60
CA PHE A 389 6.84 2.62 -29.95
C PHE A 389 7.14 1.12 -30.07
N SER A 390 8.38 0.74 -30.39
CA SER A 390 8.80 -0.64 -30.56
C SER A 390 9.06 -1.38 -29.25
N GLU A 391 9.55 -0.68 -28.23
CA GLU A 391 10.02 -1.28 -26.97
C GLU A 391 9.03 -0.98 -25.83
N ASP A 392 8.42 0.22 -25.82
CA ASP A 392 7.65 0.74 -24.68
C ASP A 392 6.19 1.00 -25.02
N TYR A 393 5.64 0.20 -25.93
CA TYR A 393 4.26 0.39 -26.38
C TYR A 393 3.24 0.50 -25.22
N ASP A 394 3.38 -0.34 -24.19
CA ASP A 394 2.45 -0.34 -23.05
C ASP A 394 2.54 0.96 -22.22
N VAL A 395 3.71 1.51 -22.02
CA VAL A 395 3.93 2.80 -21.35
C VAL A 395 3.23 3.91 -22.15
N LEU A 396 3.47 3.96 -23.44
CA LEU A 396 2.86 4.95 -24.35
C LEU A 396 1.35 4.80 -24.45
N ARG A 397 0.85 3.55 -24.47
CA ARG A 397 -0.57 3.23 -24.47
C ARG A 397 -1.25 3.71 -23.18
N GLN A 398 -0.66 3.43 -22.02
CA GLN A 398 -1.17 3.88 -20.72
C GLN A 398 -1.19 5.41 -20.63
N MET A 399 -0.14 6.08 -21.07
CA MET A 399 -0.08 7.55 -21.13
C MET A 399 -1.22 8.12 -21.97
N TYR A 400 -1.47 7.55 -23.15
CA TYR A 400 -2.55 8.01 -24.01
C TYR A 400 -3.94 7.69 -23.43
N GLN A 401 -4.11 6.52 -22.82
CA GLN A 401 -5.35 6.17 -22.10
C GLN A 401 -5.63 7.12 -20.94
N ALA A 402 -4.61 7.46 -20.15
CA ALA A 402 -4.74 8.40 -19.05
C ALA A 402 -5.21 9.79 -19.56
N LYS A 403 -4.60 10.29 -20.64
CA LYS A 403 -5.03 11.54 -21.29
C LYS A 403 -6.49 11.50 -21.73
N LEU A 404 -6.89 10.45 -22.44
CA LEU A 404 -8.28 10.33 -22.92
C LEU A 404 -9.27 10.20 -21.75
N SER A 405 -8.87 9.54 -20.67
CA SER A 405 -9.66 9.44 -19.44
C SER A 405 -9.86 10.80 -18.79
N GLU A 406 -8.79 11.60 -18.70
CA GLU A 406 -8.84 12.95 -18.18
C GLU A 406 -9.74 13.87 -19.04
N GLU A 407 -9.60 13.81 -20.36
CA GLU A 407 -10.43 14.55 -21.29
C GLU A 407 -11.92 14.22 -21.14
N ARG A 408 -12.27 12.92 -21.03
CA ARG A 408 -13.65 12.48 -20.79
C ARG A 408 -14.21 13.02 -19.47
N VAL A 409 -13.42 12.97 -18.40
CA VAL A 409 -13.82 13.53 -17.10
C VAL A 409 -14.02 15.04 -17.19
N LYS A 410 -13.10 15.78 -17.83
CA LYS A 410 -13.23 17.23 -18.04
C LYS A 410 -14.47 17.61 -18.85
N GLU A 411 -14.74 16.90 -19.93
CA GLU A 411 -15.96 17.12 -20.74
C GLU A 411 -17.23 16.83 -19.94
N TRP A 412 -17.22 15.74 -19.14
CA TRP A 412 -18.34 15.41 -18.29
C TRP A 412 -18.60 16.49 -17.24
N ILE A 413 -17.57 17.01 -16.57
CA ILE A 413 -17.69 18.11 -15.59
C ILE A 413 -18.31 19.34 -16.24
N LYS A 414 -17.80 19.78 -17.39
CA LYS A 414 -18.35 20.91 -18.16
C LYS A 414 -19.83 20.71 -18.51
N LYS A 415 -20.23 19.51 -18.88
CA LYS A 415 -21.63 19.18 -19.13
C LYS A 415 -22.48 19.25 -17.85
N LYS A 416 -21.93 18.76 -16.71
CA LYS A 416 -22.64 18.75 -15.44
C LYS A 416 -22.76 20.14 -14.81
N GLN A 417 -21.79 21.01 -14.94
CA GLN A 417 -21.91 22.41 -14.53
C GLN A 417 -23.17 23.09 -15.10
N ARG A 418 -23.55 22.75 -16.35
CA ARG A 418 -24.72 23.32 -17.02
C ARG A 418 -26.04 22.65 -16.63
N ASN A 419 -26.00 21.38 -16.26
CA ASN A 419 -27.20 20.56 -16.05
C ASN A 419 -27.52 20.26 -14.58
N THR A 420 -26.63 20.62 -13.65
CA THR A 420 -26.81 20.47 -12.22
C THR A 420 -26.97 21.86 -11.60
N TYR A 421 -27.80 21.97 -10.56
CA TYR A 421 -27.86 23.21 -9.81
C TYR A 421 -26.55 23.42 -9.07
N VAL A 422 -25.75 24.37 -9.56
CA VAL A 422 -24.50 24.78 -8.90
C VAL A 422 -24.52 26.28 -8.72
N ARG A 423 -24.14 26.75 -7.53
CA ARG A 423 -23.98 28.17 -7.20
C ARG A 423 -22.73 28.39 -6.38
N VAL A 424 -22.02 29.44 -6.71
CA VAL A 424 -20.77 29.86 -6.06
C VAL A 424 -21.00 31.19 -5.36
N ASN A 425 -20.38 31.40 -4.21
CA ASN A 425 -20.40 32.69 -3.53
C ASN A 425 -19.77 33.75 -4.42
N LYS A 426 -20.39 34.95 -4.47
CA LYS A 426 -19.94 36.07 -5.27
C LYS A 426 -18.52 36.57 -4.91
N ASP A 427 -18.08 36.40 -3.70
CA ASP A 427 -16.74 36.76 -3.23
C ASP A 427 -15.64 35.97 -3.96
N SER A 428 -15.99 34.81 -4.52
CA SER A 428 -15.10 33.99 -5.34
C SER A 428 -15.05 34.37 -6.81
N ARG A 429 -15.65 35.52 -7.23
CA ARG A 429 -15.63 36.00 -8.63
C ARG A 429 -14.22 36.33 -9.16
N GLY A 430 -13.26 36.55 -8.27
CA GLY A 430 -11.85 36.76 -8.61
C GLY A 430 -11.04 35.50 -8.77
N CYS A 431 -11.63 34.34 -8.56
CA CYS A 431 -10.94 33.04 -8.68
C CYS A 431 -10.71 32.68 -10.16
N GLU A 432 -9.50 32.20 -10.46
CA GLU A 432 -9.19 31.54 -11.72
C GLU A 432 -9.51 30.04 -11.58
N PHE A 433 -10.73 29.66 -11.93
CA PHE A 433 -11.20 28.28 -11.88
C PHE A 433 -10.72 27.45 -13.07
N ILE A 434 -10.46 26.18 -12.83
CA ILE A 434 -10.14 25.20 -13.89
C ILE A 434 -11.35 25.00 -14.81
N TYR A 435 -12.56 25.13 -14.26
CA TYR A 435 -13.83 25.05 -14.99
C TYR A 435 -14.56 26.39 -14.91
N PRO A 436 -14.41 27.28 -15.89
CA PRO A 436 -14.83 28.71 -15.78
C PRO A 436 -16.35 28.91 -15.80
N ASP A 437 -17.13 27.92 -16.19
CA ASP A 437 -18.59 28.05 -16.40
C ASP A 437 -19.44 27.93 -15.12
N TRP A 438 -18.90 28.28 -13.94
CA TRP A 438 -19.64 28.23 -12.68
C TRP A 438 -20.64 29.43 -12.58
N ASN A 439 -21.86 29.14 -12.06
CA ASN A 439 -22.86 30.15 -11.81
C ASN A 439 -22.73 30.71 -10.39
N PHE A 440 -22.73 32.05 -10.26
CA PHE A 440 -22.66 32.72 -8.97
C PHE A 440 -24.05 32.95 -8.36
N PHE A 441 -24.13 33.11 -7.05
CA PHE A 441 -25.34 33.56 -6.39
C PHE A 441 -25.77 34.92 -6.95
N GLU A 442 -27.07 35.07 -7.24
CA GLU A 442 -27.66 36.37 -7.64
C GLU A 442 -27.69 37.30 -6.43
N GLU A 443 -27.48 38.60 -6.67
CA GLU A 443 -27.72 39.63 -5.67
C GLU A 443 -29.25 39.75 -5.46
N LYS A 444 -29.70 39.61 -4.20
CA LYS A 444 -31.07 39.97 -3.81
C LYS A 444 -31.17 41.45 -3.50
#